data_0a2e33e38aabe6e8ab5ee84b393dff00
#
_entry.id   0a2e33e38aabe6e8ab5ee84b393dff00
#
_cell.length_a   1.000
_cell.length_b   1.000
_cell.length_c   1.000
_cell.angle_alpha   90.00
_cell.angle_beta   90.00
_cell.angle_gamma   90.00
#
_symmetry.space_group_name_H-M   'P 1'
#
loop_
_entity.id
_entity.type
_entity.pdbx_description
1 polymer ?
#
loop_
_entity_poly.entity_id
_entity_poly.type
_entity_poly.pdbx_seq_one_letter_code
_entity_poly.pdbx_strand_id
1 'polypeptide(L)'
;MTCGVRVSRWPTRGIVLGTALLLLLPRVAAAHLGLSSSTPANGAQLAVAPRDFRLTFTEAVERTVARVRLVGPNGAEIRISALRQPSDSAQVMLADILGPLEPGAYTIEWQVIGADGHPVRGTVAFVIAAGATGLAEPPPAEHHDAEVMPTGAGFGADSLGYVVVRWLQFTALLIAIGVVTFRFVVLRFLGRTEEDSAVLTSMRDGAAVVGLWAATALVVTVLLRLYAQALAMHGPQEAFNMGFIGTMLMSTMWGWAWILQAVAAIVAVIAFGMARRGRRTGWRLALLACLALAVTPALSGHAVATPDLSGLAVAADTLHVIGSAGWLGSLLLVLAVGVPVAMRLGEGRRGPAVARLVNAFSPTALFFAGLAAVTGVFAGWLHIGFSSALWESDYGRTLLIKLAILSVALGTGAYNWLRVKPRLGDDVGTRRIRRSALVELAVAVLVVLVTAVLVATPPPMDMEVETSVQPGLSATAEAP
;
A
#
# COMPACT_ATOMS: atom_id res chain seq x y z
N MET A 1 -42.58 37.03 -2.52
CA MET A 1 -42.50 35.81 -1.68
C MET A 1 -41.10 35.22 -1.85
N THR A 2 -40.20 35.55 -0.94
CA THR A 2 -38.80 35.08 -0.96
C THR A 2 -38.72 33.76 -0.20
N CYS A 3 -38.58 32.66 -0.93
CA CYS A 3 -38.39 31.34 -0.35
C CYS A 3 -36.92 31.19 0.12
N GLY A 4 -36.69 31.37 1.42
CA GLY A 4 -35.40 31.20 2.04
C GLY A 4 -35.00 29.73 2.10
N VAL A 5 -34.08 29.33 1.26
CA VAL A 5 -33.42 28.00 1.34
C VAL A 5 -32.56 27.96 2.61
N ARG A 6 -33.03 27.26 3.65
CA ARG A 6 -32.22 26.91 4.82
C ARG A 6 -31.10 26.01 4.38
N VAL A 7 -29.90 26.56 4.25
CA VAL A 7 -28.66 25.78 4.15
C VAL A 7 -28.49 25.07 5.49
N SER A 8 -28.76 23.78 5.52
CA SER A 8 -28.42 22.89 6.64
C SER A 8 -26.91 22.99 6.93
N ARG A 9 -26.56 23.57 8.06
CA ARG A 9 -25.19 23.55 8.58
C ARG A 9 -24.88 22.12 9.01
N TRP A 10 -24.39 21.31 8.12
CA TRP A 10 -23.88 19.97 8.43
C TRP A 10 -22.58 20.09 9.25
N PRO A 11 -22.35 19.18 10.15
CA PRO A 11 -21.54 19.42 11.33
C PRO A 11 -20.04 19.31 11.00
N THR A 12 -19.41 20.44 10.65
CA THR A 12 -17.95 20.60 10.74
C THR A 12 -17.43 20.19 12.12
N ARG A 13 -18.27 20.29 13.17
CA ARG A 13 -17.96 19.84 14.54
C ARG A 13 -17.74 18.32 14.67
N GLY A 14 -18.44 17.48 13.88
CA GLY A 14 -18.27 16.02 13.93
C GLY A 14 -16.93 15.58 13.32
N ILE A 15 -16.50 16.22 12.23
CA ILE A 15 -15.21 15.92 11.59
C ILE A 15 -14.05 16.36 12.52
N VAL A 16 -14.12 17.55 13.11
CA VAL A 16 -13.10 18.05 14.04
C VAL A 16 -13.03 17.19 15.31
N LEU A 17 -14.17 16.77 15.87
CA LEU A 17 -14.18 15.88 17.04
C LEU A 17 -13.64 14.48 16.70
N GLY A 18 -13.98 13.93 15.53
CA GLY A 18 -13.46 12.63 15.06
C GLY A 18 -11.95 12.65 14.87
N THR A 19 -11.41 13.72 14.26
CA THR A 19 -9.96 13.90 14.08
C THR A 19 -9.24 14.12 15.44
N ALA A 20 -9.83 14.88 16.36
CA ALA A 20 -9.28 15.08 17.70
C ALA A 20 -9.29 13.79 18.54
N LEU A 21 -10.32 12.94 18.39
CA LEU A 21 -10.39 11.66 19.09
C LEU A 21 -9.36 10.66 18.57
N LEU A 22 -9.06 10.66 17.26
CA LEU A 22 -8.00 9.85 16.65
C LEU A 22 -6.59 10.24 17.12
N LEU A 23 -6.37 11.53 17.43
CA LEU A 23 -5.09 12.03 17.96
C LEU A 23 -4.87 11.68 19.45
N LEU A 24 -5.89 11.21 20.15
CA LEU A 24 -5.84 10.80 21.58
C LEU A 24 -5.65 9.29 21.77
N LEU A 25 -5.59 8.50 20.69
CA LEU A 25 -5.35 7.06 20.78
C LEU A 25 -3.88 6.79 21.20
N PRO A 26 -3.62 5.76 22.04
CA PRO A 26 -2.26 5.39 22.40
C PRO A 26 -1.46 5.05 21.15
N ARG A 27 -0.18 5.41 21.15
CA ARG A 27 0.74 5.10 20.05
C ARG A 27 0.98 3.60 20.02
N VAL A 28 0.67 2.97 18.89
CA VAL A 28 1.07 1.60 18.61
C VAL A 28 2.32 1.71 17.75
N ALA A 29 3.44 1.21 18.25
CA ALA A 29 4.68 1.11 17.50
C ALA A 29 4.46 0.11 16.34
N ALA A 30 4.61 0.55 15.11
CA ALA A 30 4.63 -0.33 13.95
C ALA A 30 6.08 -0.77 13.73
N ALA A 31 6.41 -1.99 14.15
CA ALA A 31 7.70 -2.60 13.86
C ALA A 31 7.80 -2.97 12.38
N HIS A 32 8.99 -2.93 11.81
CA HIS A 32 9.30 -3.40 10.44
C HIS A 32 10.10 -4.66 10.50
N LEU A 33 9.93 -5.48 9.45
CA LEU A 33 10.72 -6.68 9.29
C LEU A 33 12.21 -6.32 9.15
N GLY A 34 12.95 -6.60 10.21
CA GLY A 34 14.40 -6.47 10.29
C GLY A 34 14.95 -7.60 11.16
N LEU A 35 16.25 -7.83 11.13
CA LEU A 35 16.90 -8.75 12.06
C LEU A 35 17.07 -8.03 13.40
N SER A 36 16.37 -8.51 14.42
CA SER A 36 16.44 -7.97 15.79
C SER A 36 17.66 -8.48 16.54
N SER A 37 17.99 -9.78 16.37
CA SER A 37 19.15 -10.38 16.97
C SER A 37 19.55 -11.67 16.25
N SER A 38 20.81 -12.08 16.42
CA SER A 38 21.30 -13.35 15.88
C SER A 38 22.18 -14.10 16.88
N THR A 39 22.22 -15.40 16.76
CA THR A 39 23.21 -16.28 17.42
C THR A 39 23.81 -17.17 16.34
N PRO A 40 25.12 -17.09 16.03
CA PRO A 40 26.08 -16.11 16.57
C PRO A 40 25.71 -14.65 16.31
N ALA A 41 26.11 -13.74 17.21
CA ALA A 41 25.91 -12.31 17.01
C ALA A 41 26.74 -11.79 15.83
N ASN A 42 26.28 -10.73 15.18
CA ASN A 42 27.02 -10.11 14.11
C ASN A 42 28.37 -9.54 14.63
N GLY A 43 29.47 -9.87 13.97
CA GLY A 43 30.83 -9.49 14.41
C GLY A 43 31.41 -10.38 15.51
N ALA A 44 30.71 -11.41 15.97
CA ALA A 44 31.15 -12.26 17.07
C ALA A 44 32.48 -13.00 16.73
N GLN A 45 33.37 -13.06 17.73
CA GLN A 45 34.59 -13.92 17.69
C GLN A 45 34.35 -15.10 18.62
N LEU A 46 34.29 -16.29 18.04
CA LEU A 46 33.95 -17.52 18.75
C LEU A 46 35.20 -18.35 19.04
N ALA A 47 35.38 -18.72 20.30
CA ALA A 47 36.43 -19.69 20.70
C ALA A 47 36.03 -21.13 20.40
N VAL A 48 34.77 -21.36 19.98
CA VAL A 48 34.21 -22.68 19.72
C VAL A 48 33.24 -22.60 18.55
N ALA A 49 33.24 -23.60 17.67
CA ALA A 49 32.36 -23.67 16.52
C ALA A 49 30.90 -23.83 16.95
N PRO A 50 29.95 -23.01 16.45
CA PRO A 50 28.54 -23.13 16.75
C PRO A 50 27.94 -24.38 16.08
N ARG A 51 26.97 -25.02 16.72
CA ARG A 51 26.24 -26.18 16.17
C ARG A 51 25.03 -25.78 15.33
N ASP A 52 24.46 -24.64 15.65
CA ASP A 52 23.28 -24.09 15.03
C ASP A 52 23.42 -22.56 14.93
N PHE A 53 22.48 -21.95 14.23
CA PHE A 53 22.28 -20.51 14.29
C PHE A 53 20.81 -20.18 14.53
N ARG A 54 20.61 -19.03 15.14
CA ARG A 54 19.30 -18.46 15.40
C ARG A 54 19.25 -17.05 14.83
N LEU A 55 18.22 -16.76 14.03
CA LEU A 55 17.90 -15.43 13.54
C LEU A 55 16.55 -15.03 14.12
N THR A 56 16.50 -13.93 14.85
CA THR A 56 15.28 -13.37 15.44
C THR A 56 14.95 -12.09 14.71
N PHE A 57 13.73 -12.00 14.19
CA PHE A 57 13.25 -10.86 13.41
C PHE A 57 12.29 -10.01 14.25
N THR A 58 12.12 -8.75 13.86
CA THR A 58 11.18 -7.82 14.51
C THR A 58 9.73 -8.19 14.26
N GLU A 59 9.44 -8.91 13.17
CA GLU A 59 8.09 -9.36 12.80
C GLU A 59 8.07 -10.86 12.43
N ALA A 60 6.85 -11.40 12.31
CA ALA A 60 6.66 -12.75 11.82
C ALA A 60 7.17 -12.91 10.39
N VAL A 61 7.94 -13.97 10.13
CA VAL A 61 8.51 -14.27 8.82
C VAL A 61 7.90 -15.55 8.23
N GLU A 62 7.75 -15.54 6.90
CA GLU A 62 7.23 -16.67 6.14
C GLU A 62 8.34 -17.70 5.87
N ARG A 63 8.42 -18.75 6.70
CA ARG A 63 9.46 -19.78 6.64
C ARG A 63 9.53 -20.47 5.27
N THR A 64 8.40 -20.73 4.63
CA THR A 64 8.31 -21.53 3.39
C THR A 64 9.00 -20.89 2.18
N VAL A 65 9.19 -19.59 2.23
CA VAL A 65 9.84 -18.79 1.16
C VAL A 65 11.15 -18.15 1.63
N ALA A 66 11.54 -18.37 2.89
CA ALA A 66 12.81 -17.89 3.43
C ALA A 66 14.00 -18.64 2.82
N ARG A 67 15.09 -17.92 2.62
CA ARG A 67 16.37 -18.46 2.15
C ARG A 67 17.47 -18.06 3.12
N VAL A 68 18.22 -19.02 3.59
CA VAL A 68 19.40 -18.78 4.43
C VAL A 68 20.53 -19.65 3.91
N ARG A 69 21.73 -19.07 3.78
CA ARG A 69 22.94 -19.78 3.40
C ARG A 69 24.05 -19.42 4.37
N LEU A 70 24.85 -20.41 4.74
CA LEU A 70 26.07 -20.21 5.51
C LEU A 70 27.26 -20.31 4.56
N VAL A 71 28.04 -19.24 4.44
CA VAL A 71 29.24 -19.14 3.58
C VAL A 71 30.47 -19.14 4.44
N GLY A 72 31.40 -20.03 4.13
CA GLY A 72 32.70 -20.18 4.83
C GLY A 72 33.82 -19.28 4.27
N PRO A 73 35.01 -19.36 4.88
CA PRO A 73 36.15 -18.48 4.58
C PRO A 73 36.60 -18.46 3.10
N ASN A 74 36.35 -19.54 2.37
CA ASN A 74 36.74 -19.69 0.96
C ASN A 74 35.55 -19.44 -0.01
N GLY A 75 34.47 -18.84 0.46
CA GLY A 75 33.25 -18.66 -0.33
C GLY A 75 32.47 -19.96 -0.53
N ALA A 76 32.85 -21.07 0.11
CA ALA A 76 32.13 -22.33 0.02
C ALA A 76 30.84 -22.30 0.84
N GLU A 77 29.76 -22.79 0.28
CA GLU A 77 28.52 -22.93 1.00
C GLU A 77 28.57 -24.12 1.95
N ILE A 78 28.34 -23.87 3.22
CA ILE A 78 28.27 -24.89 4.27
C ILE A 78 26.82 -25.42 4.34
N ARG A 79 26.70 -26.74 4.38
CA ARG A 79 25.36 -27.37 4.49
C ARG A 79 24.71 -27.07 5.84
N ILE A 80 23.44 -26.69 5.79
CA ILE A 80 22.59 -26.50 6.96
C ILE A 80 21.38 -27.41 6.89
N SER A 81 20.71 -27.64 8.01
CA SER A 81 19.43 -28.34 8.05
C SER A 81 18.31 -27.52 7.41
N ALA A 82 17.15 -28.14 7.21
CA ALA A 82 15.95 -27.37 6.86
C ALA A 82 15.66 -26.30 7.94
N LEU A 83 15.24 -25.12 7.50
CA LEU A 83 14.86 -24.03 8.39
C LEU A 83 13.66 -24.45 9.28
N ARG A 84 13.76 -24.16 10.56
CA ARG A 84 12.72 -24.44 11.58
C ARG A 84 12.27 -23.14 12.21
N GLN A 85 11.03 -23.12 12.63
CA GLN A 85 10.45 -22.07 13.49
C GLN A 85 9.95 -22.73 14.76
N PRO A 86 10.24 -22.18 15.95
CA PRO A 86 9.59 -22.60 17.19
C PRO A 86 8.07 -22.42 17.06
N SER A 87 7.30 -23.33 17.67
CA SER A 87 5.84 -23.30 17.61
C SER A 87 5.22 -22.05 18.30
N ASP A 88 5.98 -21.42 19.16
CA ASP A 88 5.61 -20.25 19.96
C ASP A 88 6.09 -18.91 19.37
N SER A 89 6.89 -18.94 18.30
CA SER A 89 7.42 -17.71 17.70
C SER A 89 7.60 -17.81 16.19
N ALA A 90 6.74 -17.12 15.45
CA ALA A 90 6.88 -16.94 14.01
C ALA A 90 7.99 -15.93 13.63
N GLN A 91 8.60 -15.27 14.59
CA GLN A 91 9.70 -14.30 14.40
C GLN A 91 11.08 -14.96 14.38
N VAL A 92 11.20 -16.23 14.76
CA VAL A 92 12.47 -16.92 14.93
C VAL A 92 12.71 -17.94 13.83
N MET A 93 13.91 -17.92 13.24
CA MET A 93 14.40 -18.91 12.30
C MET A 93 15.62 -19.63 12.89
N LEU A 94 15.62 -20.95 12.82
CA LEU A 94 16.68 -21.84 13.33
C LEU A 94 17.14 -22.79 12.25
N ALA A 95 18.42 -23.09 12.21
CA ALA A 95 18.95 -24.25 11.47
C ALA A 95 20.21 -24.81 12.13
N ASP A 96 20.37 -26.13 12.04
CA ASP A 96 21.57 -26.81 12.48
C ASP A 96 22.64 -26.76 11.38
N ILE A 97 23.90 -26.62 11.76
CA ILE A 97 25.05 -26.63 10.86
C ILE A 97 25.47 -28.08 10.66
N LEU A 98 25.44 -28.57 9.42
CA LEU A 98 25.65 -29.98 9.07
C LEU A 98 27.08 -30.22 8.56
N GLY A 99 28.08 -29.83 9.32
CA GLY A 99 29.50 -30.06 8.96
C GLY A 99 30.47 -29.46 9.95
N PRO A 100 31.72 -29.86 9.92
CA PRO A 100 32.76 -29.22 10.72
C PRO A 100 32.98 -27.79 10.21
N LEU A 101 33.14 -26.86 11.14
CA LEU A 101 33.58 -25.50 10.85
C LEU A 101 35.06 -25.36 11.24
N GLU A 102 35.86 -24.96 10.29
CA GLU A 102 37.27 -24.65 10.51
C GLU A 102 37.46 -23.22 11.03
N PRO A 103 38.60 -22.89 11.67
CA PRO A 103 38.89 -21.49 12.02
C PRO A 103 38.84 -20.58 10.78
N GLY A 104 38.19 -19.42 10.93
CA GLY A 104 38.04 -18.47 9.82
C GLY A 104 36.78 -17.63 9.91
N ALA A 105 36.57 -16.78 8.90
CA ALA A 105 35.40 -15.88 8.81
C ALA A 105 34.22 -16.57 8.11
N TYR A 106 33.02 -16.47 8.69
CA TYR A 106 31.78 -17.03 8.19
C TYR A 106 30.76 -15.94 8.02
N THR A 107 29.87 -16.12 7.05
CA THR A 107 28.74 -15.19 6.80
C THR A 107 27.45 -15.99 6.63
N ILE A 108 26.46 -15.68 7.45
CA ILE A 108 25.08 -16.14 7.24
C ILE A 108 24.39 -15.11 6.33
N GLU A 109 24.10 -15.48 5.10
CA GLU A 109 23.31 -14.68 4.18
C GLU A 109 21.86 -15.10 4.32
N TRP A 110 20.96 -14.17 4.60
CA TRP A 110 19.55 -14.45 4.78
C TRP A 110 18.67 -13.59 3.91
N GLN A 111 17.57 -14.15 3.46
CA GLN A 111 16.48 -13.46 2.80
C GLN A 111 15.16 -14.00 3.35
N VAL A 112 14.34 -13.13 3.89
CA VAL A 112 13.04 -13.46 4.47
C VAL A 112 11.96 -12.54 3.91
N ILE A 113 10.70 -12.91 4.14
CA ILE A 113 9.54 -12.15 3.69
C ILE A 113 8.61 -12.01 4.88
N GLY A 114 8.16 -10.78 5.12
CA GLY A 114 7.14 -10.48 6.09
C GLY A 114 5.72 -10.84 5.63
N ALA A 115 4.76 -10.71 6.53
CA ALA A 115 3.34 -10.91 6.22
C ALA A 115 2.83 -9.96 5.11
N ASP A 116 3.45 -8.80 4.94
CA ASP A 116 3.16 -7.81 3.89
C ASP A 116 3.71 -8.18 2.49
N GLY A 117 4.48 -9.27 2.41
CA GLY A 117 5.07 -9.77 1.17
C GLY A 117 6.33 -9.03 0.72
N HIS A 118 6.91 -8.13 1.54
CA HIS A 118 8.16 -7.45 1.20
C HIS A 118 9.36 -8.34 1.52
N PRO A 119 10.25 -8.63 0.54
CA PRO A 119 11.49 -9.36 0.80
C PRO A 119 12.52 -8.43 1.46
N VAL A 120 13.08 -8.88 2.57
CA VAL A 120 14.22 -8.25 3.25
C VAL A 120 15.40 -9.20 3.23
N ARG A 121 16.60 -8.65 3.04
CA ARG A 121 17.86 -9.39 2.96
C ARG A 121 18.87 -8.79 3.92
N GLY A 122 19.77 -9.63 4.40
CA GLY A 122 20.91 -9.16 5.19
C GLY A 122 21.96 -10.24 5.38
N THR A 123 22.99 -9.88 6.12
CA THR A 123 24.11 -10.76 6.44
C THR A 123 24.42 -10.68 7.92
N VAL A 124 24.92 -11.80 8.47
CA VAL A 124 25.48 -11.86 9.81
C VAL A 124 26.87 -12.48 9.68
N ALA A 125 27.90 -11.73 10.01
CA ALA A 125 29.27 -12.19 9.95
C ALA A 125 29.76 -12.62 11.34
N PHE A 126 30.55 -13.70 11.43
CA PHE A 126 31.24 -14.13 12.64
C PHE A 126 32.58 -14.79 12.31
N VAL A 127 33.44 -14.87 13.28
CA VAL A 127 34.81 -15.47 13.11
C VAL A 127 34.98 -16.57 14.14
N ILE A 128 35.51 -17.72 13.70
CA ILE A 128 35.96 -18.79 14.58
C ILE A 128 37.49 -18.64 14.75
N ALA A 129 37.94 -18.48 16.00
CA ALA A 129 39.36 -18.26 16.32
C ALA A 129 40.19 -19.49 16.02
N ALA A 130 41.47 -19.28 15.63
CA ALA A 130 42.44 -20.34 15.47
C ALA A 130 42.72 -21.01 16.83
N GLY A 131 42.53 -22.34 16.91
CA GLY A 131 42.70 -23.10 18.15
C GLY A 131 41.40 -23.38 18.90
N ALA A 132 40.27 -23.05 18.31
CA ALA A 132 38.93 -23.35 18.86
C ALA A 132 38.73 -24.86 18.98
N THR A 133 38.73 -25.38 20.22
CA THR A 133 38.45 -26.79 20.54
C THR A 133 37.29 -26.86 21.51
N GLY A 134 36.19 -27.45 21.09
CA GLY A 134 35.00 -27.66 21.93
C GLY A 134 33.71 -27.10 21.34
N LEU A 135 32.63 -27.41 22.00
CA LEU A 135 31.27 -27.00 21.59
C LEU A 135 30.78 -25.96 22.59
N ALA A 136 30.52 -24.74 22.17
CA ALA A 136 30.11 -23.64 23.06
C ALA A 136 28.62 -23.60 23.31
N GLU A 137 28.26 -23.23 24.53
CA GLU A 137 26.98 -22.66 24.88
C GLU A 137 26.95 -21.21 24.34
N PRO A 138 25.88 -20.77 23.66
CA PRO A 138 25.86 -19.45 23.05
C PRO A 138 25.92 -18.35 24.12
N PRO A 139 26.74 -17.30 23.92
CA PRO A 139 26.69 -16.13 24.77
C PRO A 139 25.34 -15.41 24.63
N PRO A 140 24.88 -14.65 25.64
CA PRO A 140 23.63 -13.89 25.56
C PRO A 140 23.67 -12.95 24.37
N ALA A 141 22.56 -12.88 23.65
CA ALA A 141 22.40 -12.06 22.45
C ALA A 141 22.59 -10.57 22.79
N GLU A 142 23.70 -9.98 22.38
CA GLU A 142 23.85 -8.53 22.34
C GLU A 142 23.20 -8.00 21.07
N HIS A 143 22.40 -6.95 21.22
CA HIS A 143 21.77 -6.25 20.09
C HIS A 143 22.87 -5.52 19.32
N HIS A 144 23.28 -6.09 18.21
CA HIS A 144 24.10 -5.41 17.23
C HIS A 144 23.28 -5.23 15.97
N ASP A 145 23.24 -4.00 15.47
CA ASP A 145 22.63 -3.67 14.18
C ASP A 145 23.24 -4.53 13.10
N ALA A 146 22.46 -5.51 12.63
CA ALA A 146 22.81 -6.22 11.40
C ALA A 146 22.78 -5.17 10.29
N GLU A 147 23.92 -4.90 9.69
CA GLU A 147 24.04 -4.00 8.56
C GLU A 147 23.12 -4.54 7.46
N VAL A 148 21.95 -3.93 7.33
CA VAL A 148 21.04 -4.18 6.21
C VAL A 148 21.80 -3.68 4.99
N MET A 149 22.44 -4.60 4.27
CA MET A 149 23.09 -4.25 3.01
C MET A 149 22.07 -3.50 2.16
N PRO A 150 22.38 -2.26 1.70
CA PRO A 150 21.55 -1.59 0.71
C PRO A 150 21.35 -2.59 -0.41
N THR A 151 20.09 -2.80 -0.81
CA THR A 151 19.73 -3.73 -1.88
C THR A 151 20.67 -3.49 -3.05
N GLY A 152 21.74 -4.31 -3.14
CA GLY A 152 22.74 -4.17 -4.19
C GLY A 152 22.02 -4.30 -5.51
N ALA A 153 22.27 -3.40 -6.46
CA ALA A 153 21.87 -3.27 -7.88
C ALA A 153 20.90 -4.29 -8.50
N GLY A 154 20.07 -4.98 -7.70
CA GLY A 154 19.06 -5.95 -8.09
C GLY A 154 17.69 -5.31 -8.18
N PHE A 155 16.76 -5.94 -8.92
CA PHE A 155 15.37 -5.54 -8.99
C PHE A 155 14.70 -5.79 -7.62
N GLY A 156 14.31 -4.73 -6.93
CA GLY A 156 13.64 -4.76 -5.63
C GLY A 156 12.21 -4.19 -5.69
N ALA A 157 11.52 -4.21 -4.57
CA ALA A 157 10.18 -3.64 -4.45
C ALA A 157 10.16 -2.10 -4.66
N ASP A 158 11.29 -1.45 -4.43
CA ASP A 158 11.58 -0.04 -4.62
C ASP A 158 12.06 0.32 -6.04
N SER A 159 12.35 -0.70 -6.88
CA SER A 159 12.79 -0.47 -8.25
C SER A 159 11.74 0.32 -9.05
N LEU A 160 12.21 1.24 -9.92
CA LEU A 160 11.35 2.06 -10.76
C LEU A 160 10.34 1.22 -11.55
N GLY A 161 10.75 0.06 -12.07
CA GLY A 161 9.86 -0.85 -12.80
C GLY A 161 8.71 -1.36 -11.94
N TYR A 162 8.96 -1.74 -10.70
CA TYR A 162 7.92 -2.21 -9.79
C TYR A 162 7.00 -1.06 -9.35
N VAL A 163 7.55 0.12 -9.07
CA VAL A 163 6.76 1.33 -8.76
C VAL A 163 5.81 1.68 -9.91
N VAL A 164 6.28 1.61 -11.15
CA VAL A 164 5.43 1.86 -12.33
C VAL A 164 4.30 0.83 -12.44
N VAL A 165 4.57 -0.46 -12.23
CA VAL A 165 3.54 -1.50 -12.22
C VAL A 165 2.48 -1.23 -11.13
N ARG A 166 2.90 -0.87 -9.91
CA ARG A 166 1.99 -0.49 -8.83
C ARG A 166 1.16 0.75 -9.16
N TRP A 167 1.79 1.77 -9.71
CA TRP A 167 1.10 2.99 -10.13
C TRP A 167 0.01 2.71 -11.17
N LEU A 168 0.31 1.94 -12.20
CA LEU A 168 -0.67 1.53 -13.22
C LEU A 168 -1.80 0.70 -12.61
N GLN A 169 -1.46 -0.23 -11.72
CA GLN A 169 -2.44 -1.08 -11.03
C GLN A 169 -3.38 -0.26 -10.14
N PHE A 170 -2.84 0.65 -9.31
CA PHE A 170 -3.66 1.53 -8.47
C PHE A 170 -4.53 2.46 -9.31
N THR A 171 -4.00 3.01 -10.40
CA THR A 171 -4.78 3.85 -11.32
C THR A 171 -5.96 3.06 -11.91
N ALA A 172 -5.73 1.85 -12.42
CA ALA A 172 -6.77 1.00 -12.98
C ALA A 172 -7.81 0.59 -11.92
N LEU A 173 -7.36 0.31 -10.69
CA LEU A 173 -8.22 -0.02 -9.55
C LEU A 173 -9.15 1.14 -9.19
N LEU A 174 -8.59 2.36 -9.04
CA LEU A 174 -9.37 3.55 -8.73
C LEU A 174 -10.40 3.86 -9.82
N ILE A 175 -10.03 3.66 -11.09
CA ILE A 175 -10.97 3.85 -12.21
C ILE A 175 -12.10 2.80 -12.14
N ALA A 176 -11.79 1.52 -11.96
CA ALA A 176 -12.80 0.46 -11.92
C ALA A 176 -13.83 0.66 -10.79
N ILE A 177 -13.37 0.98 -9.58
CA ILE A 177 -14.24 1.30 -8.43
C ILE A 177 -14.99 2.62 -8.68
N GLY A 178 -14.31 3.62 -9.26
CA GLY A 178 -14.93 4.90 -9.65
C GLY A 178 -16.07 4.74 -10.64
N VAL A 179 -15.97 3.81 -11.59
CA VAL A 179 -17.06 3.47 -12.53
C VAL A 179 -18.30 2.98 -11.78
N VAL A 180 -18.11 2.10 -10.80
CA VAL A 180 -19.20 1.58 -9.96
C VAL A 180 -19.82 2.70 -9.13
N THR A 181 -18.99 3.55 -8.51
CA THR A 181 -19.46 4.72 -7.75
C THR A 181 -20.23 5.69 -8.64
N PHE A 182 -19.71 6.01 -9.83
CA PHE A 182 -20.40 6.85 -10.81
C PHE A 182 -21.76 6.26 -11.16
N ARG A 183 -21.83 4.96 -11.45
CA ARG A 183 -23.08 4.28 -11.85
C ARG A 183 -24.12 4.24 -10.74
N PHE A 184 -23.73 3.89 -9.51
CA PHE A 184 -24.69 3.61 -8.44
C PHE A 184 -24.96 4.83 -7.55
N VAL A 185 -24.05 5.80 -7.49
CA VAL A 185 -24.21 6.99 -6.65
C VAL A 185 -24.48 8.21 -7.52
N VAL A 186 -23.54 8.63 -8.38
CA VAL A 186 -23.65 9.88 -9.15
C VAL A 186 -24.86 9.84 -10.10
N LEU A 187 -24.97 8.78 -10.93
CA LEU A 187 -26.11 8.67 -11.87
C LEU A 187 -27.45 8.43 -11.15
N ARG A 188 -27.46 7.93 -9.92
CA ARG A 188 -28.70 7.85 -9.12
C ARG A 188 -29.16 9.23 -8.65
N PHE A 189 -28.23 10.08 -8.23
CA PHE A 189 -28.55 11.46 -7.88
C PHE A 189 -28.96 12.27 -9.12
N LEU A 190 -28.23 12.13 -10.22
CA LEU A 190 -28.55 12.77 -11.50
C LEU A 190 -29.95 12.36 -12.01
N GLY A 191 -30.29 11.06 -11.94
CA GLY A 191 -31.59 10.54 -12.39
C GLY A 191 -32.81 11.04 -11.62
N ARG A 192 -32.61 11.79 -10.53
CA ARG A 192 -33.73 12.48 -9.83
C ARG A 192 -34.08 13.81 -10.45
N THR A 193 -33.18 14.39 -11.24
CA THR A 193 -33.30 15.72 -11.84
C THR A 193 -33.17 15.71 -13.36
N GLU A 194 -32.68 14.63 -13.96
CA GLU A 194 -32.55 14.46 -15.40
C GLU A 194 -33.68 13.60 -15.93
N GLU A 195 -34.55 14.21 -16.75
CA GLU A 195 -35.72 13.57 -17.33
C GLU A 195 -35.37 12.78 -18.62
N ASP A 196 -34.25 13.09 -19.26
CA ASP A 196 -33.84 12.44 -20.51
C ASP A 196 -33.19 11.09 -20.23
N SER A 197 -33.95 10.01 -20.38
CA SER A 197 -33.50 8.65 -20.18
C SER A 197 -32.38 8.22 -21.15
N ALA A 198 -32.33 8.84 -22.34
CA ALA A 198 -31.30 8.57 -23.33
C ALA A 198 -29.92 9.11 -22.89
N VAL A 199 -29.88 10.26 -22.22
CA VAL A 199 -28.67 10.83 -21.62
C VAL A 199 -28.11 9.89 -20.55
N LEU A 200 -28.97 9.45 -19.61
CA LEU A 200 -28.57 8.51 -18.57
C LEU A 200 -28.09 7.18 -19.13
N THR A 201 -28.72 6.68 -20.19
CA THR A 201 -28.32 5.43 -20.86
C THR A 201 -26.95 5.61 -21.52
N SER A 202 -26.75 6.70 -22.28
CA SER A 202 -25.44 6.99 -22.91
C SER A 202 -24.32 7.12 -21.88
N MET A 203 -24.58 7.72 -20.70
CA MET A 203 -23.60 7.81 -19.60
C MET A 203 -23.31 6.42 -18.99
N ARG A 204 -24.30 5.54 -18.85
CA ARG A 204 -24.11 4.16 -18.38
C ARG A 204 -23.27 3.33 -19.33
N ASP A 205 -23.55 3.44 -20.63
CA ASP A 205 -22.83 2.70 -21.67
C ASP A 205 -21.36 3.16 -21.76
N GLY A 206 -21.12 4.47 -21.74
CA GLY A 206 -19.78 5.02 -21.66
C GLY A 206 -19.02 4.59 -20.40
N ALA A 207 -19.69 4.57 -19.24
CA ALA A 207 -19.11 4.09 -18.00
C ALA A 207 -18.75 2.59 -18.07
N ALA A 208 -19.60 1.75 -18.68
CA ALA A 208 -19.31 0.34 -18.86
C ALA A 208 -18.09 0.10 -19.78
N VAL A 209 -17.88 0.93 -20.80
CA VAL A 209 -16.68 0.88 -21.66
C VAL A 209 -15.42 1.23 -20.87
N VAL A 210 -15.45 2.32 -20.10
CA VAL A 210 -14.30 2.71 -19.24
C VAL A 210 -14.01 1.62 -18.22
N GLY A 211 -15.04 1.05 -17.59
CA GLY A 211 -14.90 -0.05 -16.64
C GLY A 211 -14.28 -1.30 -17.26
N LEU A 212 -14.66 -1.65 -18.48
CA LEU A 212 -14.07 -2.78 -19.21
C LEU A 212 -12.58 -2.57 -19.47
N TRP A 213 -12.18 -1.38 -19.92
CA TRP A 213 -10.76 -1.06 -20.13
C TRP A 213 -9.97 -1.04 -18.83
N ALA A 214 -10.51 -0.47 -17.75
CA ALA A 214 -9.88 -0.46 -16.45
C ALA A 214 -9.71 -1.88 -15.88
N ALA A 215 -10.74 -2.72 -15.97
CA ALA A 215 -10.67 -4.11 -15.53
C ALA A 215 -9.67 -4.94 -16.37
N THR A 216 -9.59 -4.72 -17.68
CA THR A 216 -8.57 -5.36 -18.55
C THR A 216 -7.16 -4.90 -18.16
N ALA A 217 -6.97 -3.61 -17.91
CA ALA A 217 -5.68 -3.08 -17.41
C ALA A 217 -5.31 -3.68 -16.05
N LEU A 218 -6.30 -3.90 -15.16
CA LEU A 218 -6.06 -4.61 -13.89
C LEU A 218 -5.56 -6.04 -14.12
N VAL A 219 -6.17 -6.80 -14.99
CA VAL A 219 -5.69 -8.18 -15.30
C VAL A 219 -4.24 -8.14 -15.77
N VAL A 220 -3.90 -7.24 -16.70
CA VAL A 220 -2.52 -7.10 -17.18
C VAL A 220 -1.56 -6.71 -16.06
N THR A 221 -1.90 -5.70 -15.27
CA THR A 221 -1.01 -5.21 -14.20
C THR A 221 -0.89 -6.19 -13.03
N VAL A 222 -1.91 -7.01 -12.75
CA VAL A 222 -1.85 -8.11 -11.78
C VAL A 222 -0.83 -9.17 -12.23
N LEU A 223 -0.81 -9.54 -13.50
CA LEU A 223 0.19 -10.46 -14.05
C LEU A 223 1.61 -9.86 -14.01
N LEU A 224 1.74 -8.59 -14.39
CA LEU A 224 3.03 -7.88 -14.29
C LEU A 224 3.52 -7.79 -12.84
N ARG A 225 2.62 -7.59 -11.87
CA ARG A 225 2.95 -7.58 -10.45
C ARG A 225 3.44 -8.94 -9.95
N LEU A 226 2.84 -10.05 -10.42
CA LEU A 226 3.33 -11.40 -10.09
C LEU A 226 4.77 -11.58 -10.58
N TYR A 227 5.02 -11.24 -11.83
CA TYR A 227 6.37 -11.30 -12.40
C TYR A 227 7.36 -10.40 -11.65
N ALA A 228 6.98 -9.16 -11.36
CA ALA A 228 7.82 -8.22 -10.62
C ALA A 228 8.13 -8.72 -9.21
N GLN A 229 7.16 -9.35 -8.53
CA GLN A 229 7.36 -9.95 -7.21
C GLN A 229 8.30 -11.16 -7.28
N ALA A 230 8.08 -12.06 -8.24
CA ALA A 230 8.95 -13.22 -8.44
C ALA A 230 10.39 -12.80 -8.77
N LEU A 231 10.55 -11.75 -9.60
CA LEU A 231 11.85 -11.19 -9.94
C LEU A 231 12.56 -10.57 -8.72
N ALA A 232 11.83 -9.83 -7.88
CA ALA A 232 12.37 -9.25 -6.65
C ALA A 232 12.79 -10.31 -5.63
N MET A 233 12.06 -11.44 -5.57
CA MET A 233 12.32 -12.52 -4.61
C MET A 233 13.42 -13.48 -5.06
N HIS A 234 13.44 -13.85 -6.33
CA HIS A 234 14.22 -14.96 -6.83
C HIS A 234 15.30 -14.55 -7.84
N GLY A 235 15.30 -13.29 -8.27
CA GLY A 235 16.19 -12.79 -9.31
C GLY A 235 15.79 -13.24 -10.71
N PRO A 236 16.47 -12.73 -11.77
CA PRO A 236 16.04 -12.92 -13.16
C PRO A 236 16.11 -14.35 -13.65
N GLN A 237 17.01 -15.17 -13.09
CA GLN A 237 17.21 -16.56 -13.54
C GLN A 237 16.07 -17.49 -13.09
N GLU A 238 15.46 -17.21 -11.95
CA GLU A 238 14.45 -18.05 -11.33
C GLU A 238 13.05 -17.42 -11.27
N ALA A 239 12.89 -16.22 -11.79
CA ALA A 239 11.60 -15.51 -11.78
C ALA A 239 10.45 -16.26 -12.49
N PHE A 240 10.76 -17.20 -13.38
CA PHE A 240 9.80 -18.06 -14.08
C PHE A 240 9.74 -19.50 -13.52
N ASN A 241 10.41 -19.79 -12.42
CA ASN A 241 10.36 -21.12 -11.80
C ASN A 241 8.97 -21.36 -11.19
N MET A 242 8.19 -22.25 -11.80
CA MET A 242 6.81 -22.54 -11.39
C MET A 242 6.71 -23.11 -9.98
N GLY A 243 7.74 -23.80 -9.50
CA GLY A 243 7.80 -24.30 -8.12
C GLY A 243 7.84 -23.14 -7.11
N PHE A 244 8.71 -22.16 -7.33
CA PHE A 244 8.80 -20.99 -6.48
C PHE A 244 7.56 -20.09 -6.57
N ILE A 245 7.03 -19.86 -7.78
CA ILE A 245 5.78 -19.12 -7.96
C ILE A 245 4.64 -19.84 -7.24
N GLY A 246 4.54 -21.16 -7.37
CA GLY A 246 3.51 -21.95 -6.70
C GLY A 246 3.60 -21.84 -5.17
N THR A 247 4.80 -21.97 -4.61
CA THR A 247 5.03 -21.80 -3.17
C THR A 247 4.65 -20.39 -2.70
N MET A 248 5.10 -19.36 -3.40
CA MET A 248 4.76 -17.98 -3.10
C MET A 248 3.24 -17.75 -3.11
N LEU A 249 2.52 -18.27 -4.10
CA LEU A 249 1.08 -18.07 -4.23
C LEU A 249 0.27 -18.85 -3.19
N MET A 250 0.68 -20.07 -2.85
CA MET A 250 -0.12 -20.96 -2.00
C MET A 250 0.22 -20.87 -0.52
N SER A 251 1.44 -20.42 -0.19
CA SER A 251 1.96 -20.45 1.18
C SER A 251 2.07 -19.06 1.84
N THR A 252 1.76 -17.97 1.13
CA THR A 252 1.86 -16.62 1.70
C THR A 252 0.52 -15.87 1.68
N MET A 253 0.32 -14.95 2.63
CA MET A 253 -0.85 -14.06 2.65
C MET A 253 -0.87 -13.17 1.39
N TRP A 254 0.29 -12.68 0.96
CA TRP A 254 0.44 -11.93 -0.29
C TRP A 254 -0.08 -12.72 -1.50
N GLY A 255 0.25 -14.02 -1.57
CA GLY A 255 -0.20 -14.90 -2.66
C GLY A 255 -1.72 -15.06 -2.68
N TRP A 256 -2.35 -15.29 -1.55
CA TRP A 256 -3.81 -15.37 -1.44
C TRP A 256 -4.50 -14.05 -1.81
N ALA A 257 -3.94 -12.90 -1.38
CA ALA A 257 -4.43 -11.59 -1.78
C ALA A 257 -4.29 -11.38 -3.30
N TRP A 258 -3.19 -11.84 -3.90
CA TRP A 258 -2.98 -11.79 -5.34
C TRP A 258 -3.99 -12.67 -6.11
N ILE A 259 -4.25 -13.89 -5.65
CA ILE A 259 -5.25 -14.78 -6.25
C ILE A 259 -6.64 -14.14 -6.20
N LEU A 260 -7.04 -13.60 -5.04
CA LEU A 260 -8.29 -12.87 -4.90
C LEU A 260 -8.37 -11.70 -5.90
N GLN A 261 -7.29 -10.94 -6.02
CA GLN A 261 -7.22 -9.81 -6.95
C GLN A 261 -7.35 -10.25 -8.41
N ALA A 262 -6.65 -11.31 -8.82
CA ALA A 262 -6.70 -11.85 -10.16
C ALA A 262 -8.10 -12.34 -10.53
N VAL A 263 -8.72 -13.13 -9.65
CA VAL A 263 -10.10 -13.62 -9.84
C VAL A 263 -11.09 -12.47 -9.91
N ALA A 264 -11.01 -11.53 -8.98
CA ALA A 264 -11.91 -10.37 -8.96
C ALA A 264 -11.73 -9.46 -10.19
N ALA A 265 -10.50 -9.29 -10.70
CA ALA A 265 -10.23 -8.54 -11.93
C ALA A 265 -10.84 -9.23 -13.16
N ILE A 266 -10.71 -10.56 -13.27
CA ILE A 266 -11.34 -11.34 -14.35
C ILE A 266 -12.88 -11.23 -14.26
N VAL A 267 -13.44 -11.38 -13.08
CA VAL A 267 -14.89 -11.22 -12.85
C VAL A 267 -15.33 -9.80 -13.24
N ALA A 268 -14.53 -8.77 -12.93
CA ALA A 268 -14.82 -7.38 -13.33
C ALA A 268 -14.83 -7.20 -14.85
N VAL A 269 -13.90 -7.82 -15.61
CA VAL A 269 -13.92 -7.81 -17.09
C VAL A 269 -15.21 -8.41 -17.62
N ILE A 270 -15.60 -9.59 -17.12
CA ILE A 270 -16.83 -10.27 -17.52
C ILE A 270 -18.04 -9.39 -17.17
N ALA A 271 -18.08 -8.85 -15.96
CA ALA A 271 -19.16 -8.04 -15.43
C ALA A 271 -19.37 -6.75 -16.25
N PHE A 272 -18.29 -5.99 -16.53
CA PHE A 272 -18.40 -4.79 -17.37
C PHE A 272 -18.71 -5.14 -18.84
N GLY A 273 -18.22 -6.27 -19.35
CA GLY A 273 -18.63 -6.80 -20.66
C GLY A 273 -20.13 -7.10 -20.73
N MET A 274 -20.70 -7.68 -19.67
CA MET A 274 -22.15 -7.90 -19.55
C MET A 274 -22.93 -6.58 -19.41
N ALA A 275 -22.42 -5.64 -18.60
CA ALA A 275 -23.02 -4.32 -18.40
C ALA A 275 -23.09 -3.53 -19.73
N ARG A 276 -22.02 -3.58 -20.53
CA ARG A 276 -21.97 -2.99 -21.88
C ARG A 276 -23.02 -3.57 -22.83
N ARG A 277 -23.39 -4.85 -22.65
CA ARG A 277 -24.46 -5.52 -23.40
C ARG A 277 -25.87 -5.24 -22.82
N GLY A 278 -26.00 -4.25 -21.95
CA GLY A 278 -27.26 -3.85 -21.30
C GLY A 278 -27.77 -4.78 -20.19
N ARG A 279 -27.00 -5.81 -19.79
CA ARG A 279 -27.41 -6.75 -18.76
C ARG A 279 -27.28 -6.13 -17.36
N ARG A 280 -28.39 -5.99 -16.64
CA ARG A 280 -28.43 -5.43 -15.26
C ARG A 280 -27.59 -6.23 -14.27
N THR A 281 -27.52 -7.56 -14.43
CA THR A 281 -26.68 -8.45 -13.61
C THR A 281 -25.20 -8.11 -13.73
N GLY A 282 -24.73 -7.63 -14.89
CA GLY A 282 -23.35 -7.18 -15.08
C GLY A 282 -22.94 -6.09 -14.10
N TRP A 283 -23.81 -5.11 -13.85
CA TRP A 283 -23.54 -4.03 -12.89
C TRP A 283 -23.48 -4.53 -11.44
N ARG A 284 -24.32 -5.52 -11.06
CA ARG A 284 -24.28 -6.11 -9.72
C ARG A 284 -22.98 -6.90 -9.51
N LEU A 285 -22.59 -7.69 -10.50
CA LEU A 285 -21.31 -8.41 -10.47
C LEU A 285 -20.11 -7.46 -10.44
N ALA A 286 -20.15 -6.36 -11.22
CA ALA A 286 -19.10 -5.34 -11.20
C ALA A 286 -18.97 -4.70 -9.81
N LEU A 287 -20.09 -4.42 -9.11
CA LEU A 287 -20.06 -3.92 -7.74
C LEU A 287 -19.37 -4.91 -6.80
N LEU A 288 -19.76 -6.19 -6.83
CA LEU A 288 -19.16 -7.22 -5.97
C LEU A 288 -17.68 -7.43 -6.26
N ALA A 289 -17.30 -7.49 -7.55
CA ALA A 289 -15.90 -7.60 -7.96
C ALA A 289 -15.07 -6.39 -7.51
N CYS A 290 -15.59 -5.16 -7.64
CA CYS A 290 -14.90 -3.95 -7.19
C CYS A 290 -14.78 -3.86 -5.67
N LEU A 291 -15.76 -4.36 -4.91
CA LEU A 291 -15.65 -4.47 -3.45
C LEU A 291 -14.54 -5.47 -3.05
N ALA A 292 -14.48 -6.63 -3.71
CA ALA A 292 -13.40 -7.58 -3.49
C ALA A 292 -12.03 -6.98 -3.87
N LEU A 293 -11.95 -6.29 -5.02
CA LEU A 293 -10.73 -5.59 -5.44
C LEU A 293 -10.28 -4.52 -4.45
N ALA A 294 -11.20 -3.81 -3.80
CA ALA A 294 -10.86 -2.76 -2.83
C ALA A 294 -10.14 -3.27 -1.59
N VAL A 295 -10.37 -4.53 -1.20
CA VAL A 295 -9.72 -5.17 -0.04
C VAL A 295 -8.29 -5.63 -0.36
N THR A 296 -8.00 -5.97 -1.62
CA THR A 296 -6.75 -6.65 -1.98
C THR A 296 -5.46 -5.87 -1.72
N PRO A 297 -5.39 -4.52 -1.85
CA PRO A 297 -4.18 -3.78 -1.46
C PRO A 297 -3.87 -3.90 0.03
N ALA A 298 -4.89 -3.83 0.89
CA ALA A 298 -4.74 -3.95 2.33
C ALA A 298 -4.24 -5.34 2.76
N LEU A 299 -4.71 -6.41 2.08
CA LEU A 299 -4.29 -7.79 2.35
C LEU A 299 -2.88 -8.12 1.85
N SER A 300 -2.29 -7.29 0.97
CA SER A 300 -0.95 -7.48 0.40
C SER A 300 -0.01 -6.32 0.71
N GLY A 301 -0.24 -5.59 1.79
CA GLY A 301 0.54 -4.44 2.22
C GLY A 301 0.72 -4.42 3.75
N HIS A 302 1.30 -3.34 4.26
CA HIS A 302 1.68 -3.18 5.68
C HIS A 302 0.51 -3.33 6.67
N ALA A 303 -0.75 -3.13 6.23
CA ALA A 303 -1.91 -3.24 7.10
C ALA A 303 -2.07 -4.63 7.75
N VAL A 304 -1.69 -5.70 7.06
CA VAL A 304 -1.73 -7.08 7.59
C VAL A 304 -0.64 -7.32 8.63
N ALA A 305 0.51 -6.69 8.45
CA ALA A 305 1.67 -6.85 9.34
C ALA A 305 1.55 -6.05 10.66
N THR A 306 0.52 -5.20 10.79
CA THR A 306 0.33 -4.36 11.99
C THR A 306 -0.03 -5.23 13.21
N PRO A 307 0.80 -5.26 14.27
CA PRO A 307 0.50 -6.04 15.48
C PRO A 307 -0.81 -5.58 16.13
N ASP A 308 -1.56 -6.50 16.72
CA ASP A 308 -2.80 -6.29 17.49
C ASP A 308 -3.94 -5.53 16.81
N LEU A 309 -3.68 -4.77 15.75
CA LEU A 309 -4.66 -3.94 15.04
C LEU A 309 -4.83 -4.30 13.55
N SER A 310 -4.31 -5.45 13.10
CA SER A 310 -4.32 -5.83 11.68
C SER A 310 -5.72 -5.77 11.05
N GLY A 311 -6.75 -6.27 11.72
CA GLY A 311 -8.13 -6.21 11.23
C GLY A 311 -8.65 -4.78 11.05
N LEU A 312 -8.33 -3.87 11.97
CA LEU A 312 -8.72 -2.45 11.89
C LEU A 312 -7.91 -1.72 10.82
N ALA A 313 -6.62 -2.02 10.69
CA ALA A 313 -5.74 -1.47 9.66
C ALA A 313 -6.22 -1.88 8.25
N VAL A 314 -6.53 -3.16 8.05
CA VAL A 314 -7.10 -3.68 6.78
C VAL A 314 -8.44 -3.01 6.45
N ALA A 315 -9.32 -2.83 7.45
CA ALA A 315 -10.60 -2.14 7.25
C ALA A 315 -10.39 -0.66 6.87
N ALA A 316 -9.49 0.03 7.55
CA ALA A 316 -9.18 1.44 7.28
C ALA A 316 -8.57 1.63 5.88
N ASP A 317 -7.61 0.79 5.49
CA ASP A 317 -7.00 0.82 4.16
C ASP A 317 -8.03 0.51 3.06
N THR A 318 -8.89 -0.48 3.27
CA THR A 318 -9.98 -0.79 2.34
C THR A 318 -10.91 0.41 2.15
N LEU A 319 -11.29 1.07 3.24
CA LEU A 319 -12.13 2.28 3.20
C LEU A 319 -11.38 3.45 2.57
N HIS A 320 -10.05 3.55 2.75
CA HIS A 320 -9.21 4.55 2.10
C HIS A 320 -9.21 4.37 0.57
N VAL A 321 -9.07 3.13 0.09
CA VAL A 321 -9.16 2.80 -1.34
C VAL A 321 -10.54 3.12 -1.90
N ILE A 322 -11.62 2.74 -1.20
CA ILE A 322 -13.00 3.06 -1.59
C ILE A 322 -13.23 4.58 -1.62
N GLY A 323 -12.74 5.30 -0.60
CA GLY A 323 -12.83 6.75 -0.52
C GLY A 323 -12.09 7.45 -1.67
N SER A 324 -10.85 7.07 -1.90
CA SER A 324 -10.02 7.63 -2.97
C SER A 324 -10.61 7.35 -4.35
N ALA A 325 -11.06 6.12 -4.60
CA ALA A 325 -11.69 5.72 -5.86
C ALA A 325 -13.06 6.35 -6.06
N GLY A 326 -13.86 6.44 -4.99
CA GLY A 326 -15.15 7.09 -5.01
C GLY A 326 -15.06 8.59 -5.33
N TRP A 327 -13.99 9.25 -4.89
CA TRP A 327 -13.72 10.65 -5.22
C TRP A 327 -13.05 10.79 -6.59
N LEU A 328 -11.79 10.36 -6.72
CA LEU A 328 -10.95 10.61 -7.91
C LEU A 328 -11.39 9.80 -9.13
N GLY A 329 -11.75 8.53 -8.91
CA GLY A 329 -12.25 7.67 -9.99
C GLY A 329 -13.58 8.14 -10.55
N SER A 330 -14.55 8.56 -9.71
CA SER A 330 -15.81 9.10 -10.22
C SER A 330 -15.65 10.49 -10.84
N LEU A 331 -14.70 11.31 -10.40
CA LEU A 331 -14.32 12.57 -11.07
C LEU A 331 -13.86 12.31 -12.51
N LEU A 332 -13.00 11.30 -12.70
CA LEU A 332 -12.60 10.90 -14.05
C LEU A 332 -13.82 10.54 -14.92
N LEU A 333 -14.79 9.78 -14.38
CA LEU A 333 -16.00 9.42 -15.11
C LEU A 333 -16.88 10.63 -15.44
N VAL A 334 -16.98 11.59 -14.54
CA VAL A 334 -17.68 12.87 -14.83
C VAL A 334 -17.02 13.55 -16.03
N LEU A 335 -15.69 13.62 -16.08
CA LEU A 335 -14.94 14.29 -17.15
C LEU A 335 -14.87 13.49 -18.45
N ALA A 336 -14.64 12.18 -18.37
CA ALA A 336 -14.43 11.34 -19.55
C ALA A 336 -15.73 10.85 -20.18
N VAL A 337 -16.82 10.77 -19.42
CA VAL A 337 -18.11 10.24 -19.89
C VAL A 337 -19.22 11.28 -19.71
N GLY A 338 -19.43 11.78 -18.50
CA GLY A 338 -20.57 12.63 -18.17
C GLY A 338 -20.59 13.94 -18.94
N VAL A 339 -19.52 14.72 -18.88
CA VAL A 339 -19.40 16.01 -19.60
C VAL A 339 -19.46 15.82 -21.11
N PRO A 340 -18.74 14.89 -21.76
CA PRO A 340 -18.87 14.66 -23.19
C PRO A 340 -20.28 14.30 -23.65
N VAL A 341 -21.01 13.47 -22.88
CA VAL A 341 -22.42 13.15 -23.19
C VAL A 341 -23.30 14.40 -23.07
N ALA A 342 -23.15 15.19 -22.00
CA ALA A 342 -23.91 16.43 -21.80
C ALA A 342 -23.63 17.46 -22.92
N MET A 343 -22.40 17.53 -23.42
CA MET A 343 -22.00 18.45 -24.50
C MET A 343 -22.55 18.07 -25.88
N ARG A 344 -23.05 16.85 -26.07
CA ARG A 344 -23.74 16.43 -27.31
C ARG A 344 -25.18 16.91 -27.40
N LEU A 345 -25.73 17.45 -26.32
CA LEU A 345 -27.08 18.02 -26.32
C LEU A 345 -27.11 19.31 -27.13
N GLY A 346 -28.32 19.69 -27.60
CA GLY A 346 -28.55 20.95 -28.33
C GLY A 346 -28.20 22.19 -27.50
N GLU A 347 -27.99 23.31 -28.21
CA GLU A 347 -27.77 24.61 -27.57
C GLU A 347 -28.89 24.95 -26.56
N GLY A 348 -28.52 25.59 -25.45
CA GLY A 348 -29.46 25.84 -24.33
C GLY A 348 -29.60 24.68 -23.35
N ARG A 349 -29.39 23.42 -23.73
CA ARG A 349 -29.45 22.25 -22.84
C ARG A 349 -28.10 21.83 -22.25
N ARG A 350 -26.98 22.17 -22.89
CA ARG A 350 -25.61 21.76 -22.48
C ARG A 350 -25.22 22.27 -21.11
N GLY A 351 -25.30 23.57 -20.89
CA GLY A 351 -24.96 24.20 -19.62
C GLY A 351 -25.77 23.66 -18.43
N PRO A 352 -27.11 23.63 -18.50
CA PRO A 352 -27.94 23.01 -17.48
C PRO A 352 -27.65 21.54 -17.21
N ALA A 353 -27.35 20.73 -18.25
CA ALA A 353 -27.01 19.31 -18.08
C ALA A 353 -25.68 19.12 -17.33
N VAL A 354 -24.65 19.91 -17.68
CA VAL A 354 -23.38 19.91 -16.97
C VAL A 354 -23.56 20.37 -15.52
N ALA A 355 -24.37 21.43 -15.29
CA ALA A 355 -24.67 21.90 -13.94
C ALA A 355 -25.35 20.83 -13.08
N ARG A 356 -26.37 20.11 -13.62
CA ARG A 356 -27.00 18.99 -12.92
C ARG A 356 -26.03 17.86 -12.61
N LEU A 357 -25.16 17.50 -13.56
CA LEU A 357 -24.14 16.48 -13.37
C LEU A 357 -23.16 16.86 -12.25
N VAL A 358 -22.63 18.09 -12.24
CA VAL A 358 -21.72 18.59 -11.20
C VAL A 358 -22.43 18.66 -9.84
N ASN A 359 -23.70 19.06 -9.81
CA ASN A 359 -24.49 19.06 -8.58
C ASN A 359 -24.75 17.65 -8.03
N ALA A 360 -24.95 16.65 -8.89
CA ALA A 360 -25.09 15.25 -8.50
C ALA A 360 -23.76 14.66 -8.00
N PHE A 361 -22.62 15.03 -8.60
CA PHE A 361 -21.28 14.59 -8.22
C PHE A 361 -20.80 15.21 -6.92
N SER A 362 -21.05 16.49 -6.67
CA SER A 362 -20.47 17.24 -5.55
C SER A 362 -20.65 16.60 -4.17
N PRO A 363 -21.84 16.13 -3.73
CA PRO A 363 -22.01 15.47 -2.44
C PRO A 363 -21.27 14.12 -2.39
N THR A 364 -21.19 13.40 -3.52
CA THR A 364 -20.43 12.16 -3.65
C THR A 364 -18.94 12.42 -3.43
N ALA A 365 -18.40 13.44 -4.10
CA ALA A 365 -17.00 13.82 -3.94
C ALA A 365 -16.66 14.21 -2.49
N LEU A 366 -17.51 15.02 -1.85
CA LEU A 366 -17.29 15.46 -0.47
C LEU A 366 -17.30 14.28 0.51
N PHE A 367 -18.25 13.36 0.36
CA PHE A 367 -18.33 12.17 1.22
C PHE A 367 -17.10 11.28 1.07
N PHE A 368 -16.72 10.92 -0.16
CA PHE A 368 -15.61 10.01 -0.40
C PHE A 368 -14.25 10.65 -0.14
N ALA A 369 -14.06 11.94 -0.41
CA ALA A 369 -12.85 12.66 -0.02
C ALA A 369 -12.71 12.74 1.50
N GLY A 370 -13.81 13.00 2.22
CA GLY A 370 -13.82 12.96 3.69
C GLY A 370 -13.48 11.58 4.24
N LEU A 371 -14.03 10.52 3.66
CA LEU A 371 -13.71 9.14 4.03
C LEU A 371 -12.22 8.84 3.81
N ALA A 372 -11.68 9.20 2.63
CA ALA A 372 -10.25 9.03 2.34
C ALA A 372 -9.36 9.84 3.29
N ALA A 373 -9.76 11.07 3.65
CA ALA A 373 -8.99 11.89 4.57
C ALA A 373 -8.94 11.28 5.98
N VAL A 374 -10.08 10.87 6.54
CA VAL A 374 -10.14 10.27 7.89
C VAL A 374 -9.33 8.98 7.96
N THR A 375 -9.53 8.08 7.00
CA THR A 375 -8.80 6.80 6.93
C THR A 375 -7.32 6.99 6.63
N GLY A 376 -6.97 8.00 5.82
CA GLY A 376 -5.57 8.34 5.52
C GLY A 376 -4.83 8.93 6.72
N VAL A 377 -5.49 9.75 7.55
CA VAL A 377 -4.93 10.24 8.83
C VAL A 377 -4.72 9.07 9.79
N PHE A 378 -5.68 8.15 9.88
CA PHE A 378 -5.55 6.97 10.71
C PHE A 378 -4.39 6.07 10.27
N ALA A 379 -4.28 5.78 8.97
CA ALA A 379 -3.16 4.99 8.43
C ALA A 379 -1.81 5.69 8.64
N GLY A 380 -1.73 7.00 8.42
CA GLY A 380 -0.52 7.78 8.71
C GLY A 380 -0.12 7.74 10.18
N TRP A 381 -1.09 7.86 11.09
CA TRP A 381 -0.85 7.71 12.53
C TRP A 381 -0.32 6.32 12.89
N LEU A 382 -0.88 5.27 12.26
CA LEU A 382 -0.50 3.89 12.53
C LEU A 382 0.95 3.58 12.09
N HIS A 383 1.41 4.18 10.98
CA HIS A 383 2.70 3.84 10.36
C HIS A 383 3.86 4.79 10.72
N ILE A 384 3.61 5.94 11.33
CA ILE A 384 4.67 6.93 11.62
C ILE A 384 5.28 6.74 13.02
N GLY A 385 4.54 6.15 13.97
CA GLY A 385 4.99 5.94 15.34
C GLY A 385 5.24 7.25 16.10
N PHE A 386 6.27 8.02 15.74
CA PHE A 386 6.67 9.26 16.40
C PHE A 386 6.80 10.45 15.43
N SER A 387 6.65 11.67 15.93
CA SER A 387 6.54 12.88 15.09
C SER A 387 7.81 13.25 14.33
N SER A 388 9.02 12.94 14.87
CA SER A 388 10.29 13.24 14.18
C SER A 388 10.47 12.41 12.92
N ALA A 389 9.92 11.18 12.88
CA ALA A 389 9.94 10.31 11.72
C ALA A 389 9.30 10.92 10.45
N LEU A 390 8.45 11.95 10.60
CA LEU A 390 7.89 12.68 9.45
C LEU A 390 8.95 13.38 8.58
N TRP A 391 10.03 13.85 9.17
CA TRP A 391 11.11 14.55 8.44
C TRP A 391 12.41 13.77 8.38
N GLU A 392 12.64 12.85 9.28
CA GLU A 392 13.87 12.06 9.38
C GLU A 392 13.83 10.83 8.47
N SER A 393 12.66 10.19 8.32
CA SER A 393 12.53 9.00 7.48
C SER A 393 12.13 9.32 6.03
N ASP A 394 12.53 8.46 5.09
CA ASP A 394 12.15 8.55 3.68
C ASP A 394 10.64 8.33 3.48
N TYR A 395 10.03 7.47 4.30
CA TYR A 395 8.59 7.29 4.34
C TYR A 395 7.87 8.58 4.74
N GLY A 396 8.30 9.21 5.83
CA GLY A 396 7.71 10.46 6.32
C GLY A 396 7.83 11.59 5.29
N ARG A 397 9.01 11.75 4.68
CA ARG A 397 9.23 12.74 3.60
C ARG A 397 8.32 12.49 2.40
N THR A 398 8.20 11.23 1.97
CA THR A 398 7.31 10.84 0.87
C THR A 398 5.84 11.10 1.21
N LEU A 399 5.44 10.82 2.46
CA LEU A 399 4.10 11.15 2.95
C LEU A 399 3.84 12.65 2.96
N LEU A 400 4.79 13.48 3.40
CA LEU A 400 4.68 14.94 3.36
C LEU A 400 4.53 15.47 1.93
N ILE A 401 5.30 14.94 0.97
CA ILE A 401 5.16 15.24 -0.46
C ILE A 401 3.75 14.87 -0.95
N LYS A 402 3.26 13.68 -0.60
CA LYS A 402 1.89 13.25 -0.93
C LYS A 402 0.84 14.23 -0.38
N LEU A 403 0.97 14.64 0.89
CA LEU A 403 0.04 15.56 1.54
C LEU A 403 0.10 16.97 0.90
N ALA A 404 1.29 17.45 0.53
CA ALA A 404 1.45 18.73 -0.17
C ALA A 404 0.74 18.72 -1.53
N ILE A 405 0.94 17.65 -2.34
CA ILE A 405 0.27 17.51 -3.63
C ILE A 405 -1.25 17.35 -3.44
N LEU A 406 -1.68 16.58 -2.45
CA LEU A 406 -3.10 16.40 -2.12
C LEU A 406 -3.76 17.74 -1.72
N SER A 407 -3.05 18.61 -1.00
CA SER A 407 -3.55 19.92 -0.61
C SER A 407 -3.86 20.80 -1.83
N VAL A 408 -3.10 20.67 -2.93
CA VAL A 408 -3.40 21.34 -4.21
C VAL A 408 -4.71 20.80 -4.81
N ALA A 409 -4.93 19.47 -4.80
CA ALA A 409 -6.17 18.86 -5.27
C ALA A 409 -7.39 19.32 -4.45
N LEU A 410 -7.25 19.36 -3.12
CA LEU A 410 -8.31 19.84 -2.24
C LEU A 410 -8.58 21.33 -2.42
N GLY A 411 -7.53 22.15 -2.61
CA GLY A 411 -7.65 23.58 -2.89
C GLY A 411 -8.37 23.86 -4.21
N THR A 412 -8.05 23.11 -5.28
CA THR A 412 -8.75 23.22 -6.57
C THR A 412 -10.19 22.76 -6.47
N GLY A 413 -10.47 21.68 -5.73
CA GLY A 413 -11.84 21.23 -5.43
C GLY A 413 -12.66 22.26 -4.65
N ALA A 414 -12.08 22.87 -3.61
CA ALA A 414 -12.69 23.95 -2.85
C ALA A 414 -12.95 25.19 -3.71
N TYR A 415 -12.01 25.58 -4.58
CA TYR A 415 -12.21 26.67 -5.54
C TYR A 415 -13.37 26.35 -6.48
N ASN A 416 -13.45 25.14 -7.01
CA ASN A 416 -14.56 24.68 -7.85
C ASN A 416 -15.90 24.76 -7.13
N TRP A 417 -15.93 24.32 -5.89
CA TRP A 417 -17.15 24.36 -5.07
C TRP A 417 -17.61 25.78 -4.77
N LEU A 418 -16.69 26.66 -4.36
CA LEU A 418 -17.03 27.99 -3.86
C LEU A 418 -17.22 29.04 -4.98
N ARG A 419 -16.44 28.93 -6.07
CA ARG A 419 -16.36 29.98 -7.10
C ARG A 419 -16.91 29.58 -8.47
N VAL A 420 -16.70 28.30 -8.88
CA VAL A 420 -17.08 27.87 -10.23
C VAL A 420 -18.50 27.32 -10.25
N LYS A 421 -18.84 26.46 -9.29
CA LYS A 421 -20.17 25.82 -9.21
C LYS A 421 -21.35 26.81 -9.17
N PRO A 422 -21.32 27.92 -8.41
CA PRO A 422 -22.43 28.88 -8.41
C PRO A 422 -22.67 29.60 -9.76
N ARG A 423 -21.67 29.56 -10.66
CA ARG A 423 -21.69 30.21 -11.99
C ARG A 423 -21.89 29.22 -13.13
N LEU A 424 -22.29 27.99 -12.82
CA LEU A 424 -22.62 26.99 -13.84
C LEU A 424 -23.99 27.27 -14.46
N GLY A 425 -24.11 27.09 -15.76
CA GLY A 425 -25.34 27.28 -16.51
C GLY A 425 -25.10 27.82 -17.92
N ASP A 426 -23.92 28.37 -18.18
CA ASP A 426 -23.48 28.85 -19.48
C ASP A 426 -22.25 28.09 -20.03
N ASP A 427 -21.89 28.34 -21.27
CA ASP A 427 -20.73 27.71 -21.93
C ASP A 427 -19.39 28.17 -21.33
N VAL A 428 -19.31 29.37 -20.74
CA VAL A 428 -18.10 29.89 -20.11
C VAL A 428 -17.84 29.15 -18.81
N GLY A 429 -18.86 28.97 -17.98
CA GLY A 429 -18.80 28.17 -16.76
C GLY A 429 -18.43 26.71 -17.04
N THR A 430 -18.99 26.11 -18.09
CA THR A 430 -18.69 24.75 -18.51
C THR A 430 -17.22 24.59 -18.92
N ARG A 431 -16.64 25.52 -19.69
CA ARG A 431 -15.20 25.47 -20.04
C ARG A 431 -14.31 25.64 -18.82
N ARG A 432 -14.69 26.50 -17.89
CA ARG A 432 -13.92 26.78 -16.67
C ARG A 432 -13.89 25.57 -15.73
N ILE A 433 -15.04 24.93 -15.49
CA ILE A 433 -15.11 23.72 -14.65
C ILE A 433 -14.32 22.57 -15.28
N ARG A 434 -14.38 22.40 -16.60
CA ARG A 434 -13.61 21.36 -17.31
C ARG A 434 -12.10 21.55 -17.16
N ARG A 435 -11.61 22.77 -17.30
CA ARG A 435 -10.16 23.08 -17.12
C ARG A 435 -9.70 22.81 -15.70
N SER A 436 -10.44 23.28 -14.73
CA SER A 436 -10.13 23.11 -13.32
C SER A 436 -10.16 21.64 -12.90
N ALA A 437 -11.16 20.88 -13.35
CA ALA A 437 -11.26 19.46 -13.07
C ALA A 437 -10.17 18.62 -13.78
N LEU A 438 -9.66 19.07 -14.93
CA LEU A 438 -8.48 18.47 -15.57
C LEU A 438 -7.21 18.70 -14.72
N VAL A 439 -7.07 19.85 -14.07
CA VAL A 439 -5.97 20.10 -13.12
C VAL A 439 -6.10 19.17 -11.91
N GLU A 440 -7.31 19.04 -11.32
CA GLU A 440 -7.55 18.06 -10.23
C GLU A 440 -7.16 16.63 -10.64
N LEU A 441 -7.51 16.22 -11.86
CA LEU A 441 -7.18 14.89 -12.37
C LEU A 441 -5.67 14.71 -12.59
N ALA A 442 -4.98 15.73 -13.11
CA ALA A 442 -3.51 15.70 -13.27
C ALA A 442 -2.81 15.59 -11.91
N VAL A 443 -3.29 16.36 -10.91
CA VAL A 443 -2.79 16.27 -9.53
C VAL A 443 -3.10 14.89 -8.93
N ALA A 444 -4.28 14.32 -9.19
CA ALA A 444 -4.63 12.98 -8.75
C ALA A 444 -3.68 11.90 -9.29
N VAL A 445 -3.28 11.99 -10.56
CA VAL A 445 -2.29 11.07 -11.17
C VAL A 445 -0.96 11.16 -10.42
N LEU A 446 -0.50 12.35 -10.03
CA LEU A 446 0.71 12.55 -9.23
C LEU A 446 0.54 11.98 -7.81
N VAL A 447 -0.61 12.18 -7.16
CA VAL A 447 -0.89 11.58 -5.84
C VAL A 447 -0.80 10.06 -5.90
N VAL A 448 -1.37 9.42 -6.93
CA VAL A 448 -1.31 7.97 -7.11
C VAL A 448 0.13 7.51 -7.36
N LEU A 449 0.93 8.28 -8.13
CA LEU A 449 2.35 7.97 -8.35
C LEU A 449 3.15 8.04 -7.05
N VAL A 450 3.01 9.12 -6.28
CA VAL A 450 3.68 9.24 -4.97
C VAL A 450 3.17 8.17 -3.99
N THR A 451 1.90 7.75 -4.08
CA THR A 451 1.38 6.64 -3.29
C THR A 451 2.05 5.32 -3.68
N ALA A 452 2.33 5.08 -4.96
CA ALA A 452 3.05 3.87 -5.40
C ALA A 452 4.50 3.84 -4.89
N VAL A 453 5.16 5.01 -4.79
CA VAL A 453 6.46 5.15 -4.14
C VAL A 453 6.34 4.93 -2.63
N LEU A 454 5.37 5.58 -1.97
CA LEU A 454 5.17 5.46 -0.52
C LEU A 454 4.96 4.00 -0.07
N VAL A 455 4.17 3.23 -0.83
CA VAL A 455 3.95 1.79 -0.56
C VAL A 455 5.19 0.95 -0.84
N ALA A 456 6.16 1.46 -1.61
CA ALA A 456 7.45 0.81 -1.84
C ALA A 456 8.48 1.14 -0.76
N THR A 457 8.26 2.23 -0.03
CA THR A 457 9.19 2.73 0.99
C THR A 457 8.84 2.08 2.34
N PRO A 458 9.81 1.48 3.04
CA PRO A 458 9.59 0.97 4.39
C PRO A 458 9.16 2.12 5.32
N PRO A 459 8.15 1.94 6.18
CA PRO A 459 7.84 2.91 7.21
C PRO A 459 9.02 3.04 8.22
N PRO A 460 9.10 4.11 9.03
CA PRO A 460 10.22 4.35 9.93
C PRO A 460 10.30 3.27 11.02
N MET A 461 11.49 2.74 11.25
CA MET A 461 11.79 1.92 12.42
C MET A 461 11.79 2.81 13.68
N ASP A 462 11.38 2.28 14.82
CA ASP A 462 11.49 2.98 16.11
C ASP A 462 12.97 3.17 16.45
N MET A 463 13.53 4.34 16.16
CA MET A 463 14.89 4.73 16.57
C MET A 463 15.00 5.05 18.07
N GLU A 464 13.95 4.81 18.86
CA GLU A 464 13.92 5.14 20.29
C GLU A 464 14.65 4.14 21.20
N VAL A 465 15.12 3.00 20.72
CA VAL A 465 15.83 2.02 21.56
C VAL A 465 17.28 2.43 21.85
N GLU A 466 17.88 3.30 21.05
CA GLU A 466 19.30 3.63 21.12
C GLU A 466 19.67 4.75 22.10
N THR A 467 18.71 5.52 22.62
CA THR A 467 19.00 6.67 23.49
C THR A 467 18.82 6.41 24.98
N SER A 468 18.38 5.24 25.42
CA SER A 468 18.09 4.96 26.83
C SER A 468 19.12 4.13 27.58
N VAL A 469 20.22 3.75 26.95
CA VAL A 469 21.33 3.04 27.62
C VAL A 469 22.66 3.78 27.42
N GLN A 470 22.76 4.98 27.98
CA GLN A 470 24.06 5.46 28.46
C GLN A 470 24.24 4.96 29.89
N PRO A 471 25.15 4.03 30.17
CA PRO A 471 25.57 3.76 31.53
C PRO A 471 26.31 4.99 32.04
N GLY A 472 25.77 5.59 33.11
CA GLY A 472 26.47 6.64 33.81
C GLY A 472 27.85 6.19 34.29
N LEU A 473 28.87 6.56 33.53
CA LEU A 473 30.26 6.57 34.01
C LEU A 473 30.48 7.82 34.85
N SER A 474 30.02 7.77 36.09
CA SER A 474 30.58 8.59 37.14
C SER A 474 31.66 7.79 37.87
N ALA A 475 32.86 7.80 37.32
CA ALA A 475 34.07 7.41 38.04
C ALA A 475 34.43 8.56 38.97
N THR A 476 34.00 8.50 40.21
CA THR A 476 34.67 9.21 41.32
C THR A 476 35.92 8.43 41.68
N ALA A 477 37.03 8.85 41.14
CA ALA A 477 38.35 8.52 41.69
C ALA A 477 38.60 9.47 42.84
N GLU A 478 38.53 8.99 44.08
CA GLU A 478 39.23 9.56 45.22
C GLU A 478 40.26 8.54 45.67
N ALA A 479 41.51 8.95 45.55
CA ALA A 479 42.66 8.36 46.28
C ALA A 479 42.77 9.04 47.67
N PRO A 480 43.39 8.38 48.63
CA PRO A 480 44.68 8.88 49.06
C PRO A 480 45.86 7.95 48.76
#